data_f94bd079fd4789ddab2b3e3a22d2a6c5
#
_entry.id   f94bd079fd4789ddab2b3e3a22d2a6c5
#
_cell.length_a   1.000
_cell.length_b   1.000
_cell.length_c   1.000
_cell.angle_alpha   90.00
_cell.angle_beta   90.00
_cell.angle_gamma   90.00
#
_symmetry.space_group_name_H-M   'P 1'
#
loop_
_entity.id
_entity.type
_entity.pdbx_description
1 polymer ?
#
loop_
_entity_poly.entity_id
_entity_poly.type
_entity_poly.pdbx_seq_one_letter_code
_entity_poly.pdbx_strand_id
1 'polypeptide(L)' 'MCLNFCRLFKAESKEHTFSETEEMRSRLEYLQSRLEKTRQLFDMETDPEKIEAIVYEEKAILIRLDHLIKNAKERNITI' A
#
# COMPACT_ATOMS: atom_id res chain seq x y z
N MET A 1 19.57 -1.89 -14.46
CA MET A 1 18.21 -1.47 -14.30
C MET A 1 17.87 -1.25 -12.86
N CYS A 2 17.77 -2.31 -12.11
CA CYS A 2 17.45 -2.18 -10.70
C CYS A 2 18.41 -1.27 -9.99
N LEU A 3 19.65 -1.37 -10.37
CA LEU A 3 20.67 -0.55 -9.75
C LEU A 3 20.43 0.92 -9.93
N ASN A 4 20.09 1.30 -11.16
CA ASN A 4 19.83 2.71 -11.41
C ASN A 4 18.62 3.20 -10.66
N PHE A 5 17.62 2.36 -10.62
CA PHE A 5 16.41 2.69 -9.90
C PHE A 5 16.69 2.89 -8.42
N CYS A 6 17.47 2.00 -7.86
CA CYS A 6 17.82 2.09 -6.45
C CYS A 6 18.64 3.34 -6.17
N ARG A 7 19.48 3.70 -7.11
CA ARG A 7 20.28 4.90 -6.95
C ARG A 7 19.43 6.14 -6.91
N LEU A 8 18.44 6.18 -7.78
CA LEU A 8 17.52 7.30 -7.77
C LEU A 8 16.79 7.41 -6.46
N PHE A 9 16.34 6.28 -5.95
CA PHE A 9 15.70 6.27 -4.67
C PHE A 9 16.59 6.81 -3.57
N LYS A 10 17.81 6.36 -3.56
CA LYS A 10 18.75 6.82 -2.55
C LYS A 10 18.97 8.32 -2.63
N ALA A 11 19.14 8.78 -3.83
CA ALA A 11 19.38 10.20 -4.02
C ALA A 11 18.23 11.02 -3.49
N GLU A 12 17.03 10.54 -3.74
CA GLU A 12 15.86 11.26 -3.29
C GLU A 12 15.65 11.16 -1.81
N SER A 13 15.87 9.99 -1.27
CA SER A 13 15.62 9.80 0.14
C SER A 13 16.54 10.65 0.99
N LYS A 14 17.66 11.05 0.44
CA LYS A 14 18.53 11.96 1.16
C LYS A 14 17.93 13.31 1.35
N GLU A 15 17.08 13.67 0.45
CA GLU A 15 16.66 15.04 0.36
C GLU A 15 15.84 15.49 1.53
N HIS A 16 14.84 14.73 1.91
CA HIS A 16 14.09 15.13 3.07
C HIS A 16 12.84 14.31 3.25
N THR A 17 12.22 14.51 4.40
CA THR A 17 11.08 13.75 4.83
C THR A 17 9.83 14.06 4.06
N PHE A 18 9.76 15.22 3.44
CA PHE A 18 8.56 15.57 2.70
C PHE A 18 8.29 14.57 1.58
N SER A 19 9.35 14.22 0.88
CA SER A 19 9.25 13.23 -0.20
C SER A 19 8.78 11.89 0.31
N GLU A 20 9.29 11.50 1.46
CA GLU A 20 8.90 10.25 2.10
C GLU A 20 7.43 10.27 2.47
N THR A 21 6.98 11.37 3.02
CA THR A 21 5.59 11.50 3.42
C THR A 21 4.67 11.41 2.23
N GLU A 22 5.05 12.07 1.15
CA GLU A 22 4.24 12.02 -0.07
C GLU A 22 4.15 10.61 -0.61
N GLU A 23 5.25 9.90 -0.61
CA GLU A 23 5.25 8.54 -1.11
C GLU A 23 4.38 7.64 -0.26
N MET A 24 4.49 7.78 1.04
CA MET A 24 3.68 6.95 1.93
C MET A 24 2.20 7.26 1.80
N ARG A 25 1.87 8.54 1.65
CA ARG A 25 0.48 8.91 1.46
C ARG A 25 -0.06 8.34 0.16
N SER A 26 0.75 8.39 -0.88
CA SER A 26 0.35 7.85 -2.16
C SER A 26 0.08 6.35 -2.08
N ARG A 27 0.94 5.64 -1.36
CA ARG A 27 0.74 4.22 -1.17
C ARG A 27 -0.50 3.93 -0.36
N LEU A 28 -0.74 4.74 0.66
CA LEU A 28 -1.92 4.57 1.49
C LEU A 28 -3.17 4.74 0.67
N GLU A 29 -3.22 5.77 -0.15
CA GLU A 29 -4.38 6.00 -1.00
C GLU A 29 -4.59 4.88 -1.99
N TYR A 30 -3.49 4.38 -2.55
CA TYR A 30 -3.58 3.28 -3.50
C TYR A 30 -4.15 2.03 -2.83
N LEU A 31 -3.66 1.70 -1.65
CA LEU A 31 -4.12 0.51 -0.95
C LEU A 31 -5.56 0.65 -0.51
N GLN A 32 -5.94 1.83 -0.07
CA GLN A 32 -7.33 2.07 0.31
C GLN A 32 -8.26 1.93 -0.88
N SER A 33 -7.83 2.42 -2.03
CA SER A 33 -8.62 2.29 -3.24
C SER A 33 -8.77 0.83 -3.64
N ARG A 34 -7.68 0.07 -3.53
CA ARG A 34 -7.74 -1.36 -3.83
C ARG A 34 -8.67 -2.09 -2.88
N LEU A 35 -8.61 -1.73 -1.62
CA LEU A 35 -9.47 -2.36 -0.62
C LEU A 35 -10.93 -2.11 -0.94
N GLU A 36 -11.25 -0.90 -1.31
CA GLU A 36 -12.63 -0.56 -1.62
C GLU A 36 -13.12 -1.33 -2.83
N LYS A 37 -12.29 -1.44 -3.87
CA LYS A 37 -12.66 -2.21 -5.03
C LYS A 37 -12.85 -3.67 -4.70
N THR A 38 -11.99 -4.20 -3.86
CA THR A 38 -12.10 -5.60 -3.46
C THR A 38 -13.41 -5.85 -2.73
N ARG A 39 -13.80 -4.92 -1.88
CA ARG A 39 -15.07 -5.05 -1.16
C ARG A 39 -16.27 -4.97 -2.08
N GLN A 40 -16.18 -4.12 -3.09
CA GLN A 40 -17.25 -4.04 -4.08
C GLN A 40 -17.38 -5.35 -4.84
N LEU A 41 -16.25 -5.94 -5.21
CA LEU A 41 -16.27 -7.21 -5.90
C LEU A 41 -16.86 -8.29 -5.02
N PHE A 42 -16.54 -8.27 -3.74
CA PHE A 42 -17.08 -9.24 -2.80
C PHE A 42 -18.59 -9.17 -2.78
N ASP A 43 -19.13 -7.96 -2.78
CA ASP A 43 -20.58 -7.79 -2.73
C ASP A 43 -21.29 -8.30 -3.97
N MET A 44 -20.59 -8.25 -5.10
CA MET A 44 -21.20 -8.61 -6.36
C MET A 44 -20.96 -10.05 -6.76
N GLU A 45 -20.00 -10.70 -6.15
CA GLU A 45 -19.61 -12.04 -6.56
C GLU A 45 -20.46 -13.08 -5.89
N THR A 46 -20.80 -14.13 -6.65
CA THR A 46 -21.59 -15.25 -6.10
C THR A 46 -20.86 -16.56 -6.14
N ASP A 47 -19.76 -16.64 -6.90
CA ASP A 47 -18.99 -17.88 -7.01
C ASP A 47 -18.13 -18.07 -5.76
N PRO A 48 -18.31 -19.19 -5.03
CA PRO A 48 -17.56 -19.38 -3.78
C PRO A 48 -16.06 -19.36 -3.96
N GLU A 49 -15.56 -19.89 -5.06
CA GLU A 49 -14.13 -19.91 -5.28
C GLU A 49 -13.58 -18.49 -5.49
N LYS A 50 -14.34 -17.69 -6.21
CA LYS A 50 -13.93 -16.32 -6.43
C LYS A 50 -14.03 -15.49 -5.17
N ILE A 51 -15.06 -15.76 -4.37
CA ILE A 51 -15.21 -15.08 -3.10
C ILE A 51 -14.01 -15.38 -2.20
N GLU A 52 -13.57 -16.62 -2.19
CA GLU A 52 -12.43 -16.99 -1.39
C GLU A 52 -11.18 -16.24 -1.84
N ALA A 53 -10.96 -16.12 -3.14
CA ALA A 53 -9.83 -15.39 -3.67
C ALA A 53 -9.90 -13.92 -3.28
N ILE A 54 -11.08 -13.35 -3.30
CA ILE A 54 -11.27 -11.95 -2.93
C ILE A 54 -10.94 -11.75 -1.47
N VAL A 55 -11.32 -12.67 -0.61
CA VAL A 55 -11.04 -12.59 0.81
C VAL A 55 -9.53 -12.60 1.05
N TYR A 56 -8.82 -13.46 0.34
CA TYR A 56 -7.36 -13.51 0.47
C TYR A 56 -6.73 -12.21 0.01
N GLU A 57 -7.25 -11.65 -1.05
CA GLU A 57 -6.72 -10.38 -1.54
C GLU A 57 -6.97 -9.27 -0.53
N GLU A 58 -8.13 -9.26 0.08
CA GLU A 58 -8.44 -8.28 1.10
C GLU A 58 -7.46 -8.39 2.26
N LYS A 59 -7.20 -9.61 2.70
CA LYS A 59 -6.25 -9.81 3.77
C LYS A 59 -4.86 -9.31 3.41
N ALA A 60 -4.44 -9.56 2.18
CA ALA A 60 -3.12 -9.09 1.74
C ALA A 60 -3.05 -7.57 1.78
N ILE A 61 -4.11 -6.92 1.35
CA ILE A 61 -4.13 -5.46 1.36
C ILE A 61 -4.09 -4.94 2.78
N LEU A 62 -4.84 -5.54 3.68
CA LEU A 62 -4.87 -5.11 5.06
C LEU A 62 -3.50 -5.27 5.72
N ILE A 63 -2.80 -6.34 5.40
CA ILE A 63 -1.47 -6.54 5.93
C ILE A 63 -0.53 -5.45 5.43
N ARG A 64 -0.63 -5.10 4.17
CA ARG A 64 0.20 -4.04 3.62
C ARG A 64 -0.10 -2.69 4.24
N LEU A 65 -1.38 -2.42 4.48
CA LEU A 65 -1.77 -1.20 5.17
C LEU A 65 -1.18 -1.15 6.57
N ASP A 66 -1.25 -2.25 7.27
CA ASP A 66 -0.72 -2.31 8.61
C ASP A 66 0.79 -2.04 8.61
N HIS A 67 1.50 -2.65 7.68
CA HIS A 67 2.93 -2.44 7.55
C HIS A 67 3.26 -0.98 7.24
N LEU A 68 2.48 -0.39 6.37
CA LEU A 68 2.72 1.00 6.00
C LEU A 68 2.52 1.92 7.20
N ILE A 69 1.47 1.70 7.96
CA ILE A 69 1.19 2.54 9.11
C ILE A 69 2.26 2.36 10.17
N LYS A 70 2.67 1.14 10.41
CA LYS A 70 3.71 0.89 11.39
C LYS A 70 5.03 1.53 10.97
N ASN A 71 5.33 1.44 9.71
CA ASN A 71 6.54 2.04 9.18
C ASN A 71 6.52 3.55 9.36
N ALA A 72 5.38 4.16 9.09
CA ALA A 72 5.24 5.59 9.26
C ALA A 72 5.42 6.00 10.72
N LYS A 73 4.87 5.22 11.63
CA LYS A 73 4.99 5.52 13.05
C LYS A 73 6.44 5.44 13.51
N GLU A 74 7.16 4.45 13.02
CA GLU A 74 8.55 4.28 13.40
C GLU A 74 9.39 5.45 12.93
N ARG A 75 9.02 6.05 11.84
CA ARG A 75 9.74 7.17 11.28
C ARG A 75 9.17 8.52 11.70
N ASN A 76 8.17 8.49 12.55
CA ASN A 76 7.52 9.72 13.02
C ASN A 76 6.93 10.52 11.87
N ILE A 77 6.39 9.82 10.90
CA ILE A 77 5.77 10.46 9.75
C ILE A 77 4.27 10.48 9.95
N THR A 78 3.68 11.64 9.76
CA THR A 78 2.23 11.79 9.86
C THR A 78 1.63 11.65 8.48
N ILE A 79 0.75 10.71 8.33
CA ILE A 79 0.11 10.49 7.04
C ILE A 79 -1.31 11.01 7.03
#